data_5114be38c767e1432380736b5213820c
#
_entry.id   5114be38c767e1432380736b5213820c
#
_cell.length_a   1.000
_cell.length_b   1.000
_cell.length_c   1.000
_cell.angle_alpha   90.00
_cell.angle_beta   90.00
_cell.angle_gamma   90.00
#
_symmetry.space_group_name_H-M   'P 1'
#
loop_
_entity.id
_entity.type
_entity.pdbx_description
1 polymer ?
#
loop_
_entity_poly.entity_id
_entity_poly.type
_entity_poly.pdbx_seq_one_letter_code
_entity_poly.pdbx_strand_id
1 'polypeptide(L)'
;MIHDPVMAFEDSTYHIFATGMGIQHMTSVDRKNWTVHPDPVMSVIPKWAHDSVPGFTHHVWAPDVIKWHGSWWLAYSCSTFGRNGSAIGLLSTRRLTSGLWNDEGCIVTSREGRDNWNAIDPNFVIDENDQPWLVWGSFWDGIQLARLDSTMHLLPGEKPRTIARRYNLKDNVSKAALPINPNPPKNPTSDYAGPNAIEAPFIFHHGGYYYLFVSWDYCCQGSKSNYRVAVGRSKSVDGPYLDSNAIDMRYGGGNLFLEGDKKAFEAAGHCAVYNIDGQDVFICHGYSIAHKGASILIQRPISWTNDGWPILDK
;
A
#
# COMPACT_ATOMS: atom_id res chain seq x y z
N MET A 1 -15.00 -5.69 10.69
CA MET A 1 -14.39 -5.77 9.35
C MET A 1 -13.17 -4.88 9.35
N ILE A 2 -12.10 -5.26 8.67
CA ILE A 2 -10.90 -4.46 8.51
C ILE A 2 -10.43 -4.54 7.06
N HIS A 3 -9.98 -3.42 6.49
CA HIS A 3 -9.52 -3.31 5.11
C HIS A 3 -8.27 -2.46 5.08
N ASP A 4 -7.24 -2.86 4.33
CA ASP A 4 -5.98 -2.14 4.15
C ASP A 4 -5.28 -1.79 5.49
N PRO A 5 -5.00 -2.80 6.35
CA PRO A 5 -4.45 -2.53 7.68
C PRO A 5 -2.98 -2.19 7.62
N VAL A 6 -2.58 -1.18 8.40
CA VAL A 6 -1.19 -0.89 8.76
C VAL A 6 -1.05 -0.79 10.26
N MET A 7 0.15 -1.05 10.79
CA MET A 7 0.36 -1.17 12.23
C MET A 7 1.53 -0.29 12.70
N ALA A 8 1.37 0.25 13.91
CA ALA A 8 2.42 0.95 14.63
C ALA A 8 2.48 0.44 16.08
N PHE A 9 3.60 0.66 16.75
CA PHE A 9 3.78 0.27 18.15
C PHE A 9 4.36 1.45 18.95
N GLU A 10 3.66 1.82 20.02
CA GLU A 10 4.09 2.87 20.94
C GLU A 10 3.59 2.58 22.36
N ASP A 11 4.44 2.80 23.35
CA ASP A 11 4.10 2.70 24.77
C ASP A 11 3.39 1.36 25.13
N SER A 12 3.97 0.23 24.68
CA SER A 12 3.44 -1.14 24.86
C SER A 12 2.06 -1.39 24.24
N THR A 13 1.64 -0.54 23.32
CA THR A 13 0.37 -0.65 22.62
C THR A 13 0.58 -0.74 21.10
N TYR A 14 -0.05 -1.71 20.48
CA TYR A 14 -0.16 -1.82 19.03
C TYR A 14 -1.36 -1.01 18.55
N HIS A 15 -1.15 -0.25 17.50
CA HIS A 15 -2.16 0.55 16.81
C HIS A 15 -2.35 0.01 15.40
N ILE A 16 -3.57 -0.26 14.99
CA ILE A 16 -3.90 -0.50 13.58
C ILE A 16 -4.70 0.69 13.07
N PHE A 17 -4.27 1.19 11.91
CA PHE A 17 -5.00 2.13 11.09
C PHE A 17 -5.48 1.41 9.84
N ALA A 18 -6.70 1.69 9.39
CA ALA A 18 -7.32 0.98 8.28
C ALA A 18 -8.30 1.87 7.52
N THR A 19 -8.66 1.45 6.32
CA THR A 19 -9.71 2.09 5.53
C THR A 19 -11.00 2.24 6.32
N GLY A 20 -11.61 3.43 6.28
CA GLY A 20 -12.84 3.72 7.00
C GLY A 20 -13.29 5.17 6.86
N MET A 21 -14.39 5.51 7.52
CA MET A 21 -14.87 6.90 7.59
C MET A 21 -13.90 7.71 8.45
N GLY A 22 -13.01 8.48 7.80
CA GLY A 22 -11.97 9.27 8.47
C GLY A 22 -10.83 8.46 9.06
N ILE A 23 -10.53 7.27 8.55
CA ILE A 23 -9.53 6.27 8.99
C ILE A 23 -9.96 5.56 10.28
N GLN A 24 -10.20 4.26 10.16
CA GLN A 24 -10.48 3.41 11.32
C GLN A 24 -9.21 3.24 12.17
N HIS A 25 -9.39 3.28 13.50
CA HIS A 25 -8.30 3.08 14.46
C HIS A 25 -8.68 1.98 15.45
N MET A 26 -7.73 1.08 15.70
CA MET A 26 -7.87 0.01 16.70
C MET A 26 -6.57 -0.11 17.50
N THR A 27 -6.70 -0.56 18.75
CA THR A 27 -5.55 -0.80 19.63
C THR A 27 -5.58 -2.19 20.25
N SER A 28 -4.38 -2.71 20.58
CA SER A 28 -4.21 -4.00 21.25
C SER A 28 -2.89 -3.99 22.05
N VAL A 29 -2.85 -4.74 23.14
CA VAL A 29 -1.61 -4.99 23.88
C VAL A 29 -0.96 -6.34 23.52
N ASP A 30 -1.67 -7.19 22.79
CA ASP A 30 -1.27 -8.57 22.52
C ASP A 30 -1.39 -8.99 21.03
N ARG A 31 -1.85 -8.08 20.16
CA ARG A 31 -2.14 -8.30 18.72
C ARG A 31 -3.19 -9.38 18.43
N LYS A 32 -3.91 -9.85 19.46
CA LYS A 32 -4.97 -10.85 19.35
C LYS A 32 -6.32 -10.24 19.64
N ASN A 33 -6.39 -9.47 20.71
CA ASN A 33 -7.60 -8.80 21.15
C ASN A 33 -7.54 -7.31 20.78
N TRP A 34 -8.38 -6.90 19.84
CA TRP A 34 -8.38 -5.54 19.30
C TRP A 34 -9.59 -4.75 19.80
N THR A 35 -9.33 -3.57 20.32
CA THR A 35 -10.36 -2.59 20.70
C THR A 35 -10.49 -1.58 19.57
N VAL A 36 -11.68 -1.49 18.98
CA VAL A 36 -12.02 -0.49 17.97
C VAL A 36 -12.32 0.83 18.67
N HIS A 37 -11.66 1.91 18.27
CA HIS A 37 -11.99 3.25 18.76
C HIS A 37 -13.28 3.73 18.09
N PRO A 38 -14.20 4.34 18.85
CA PRO A 38 -15.46 4.83 18.29
C PRO A 38 -15.26 6.03 17.35
N ASP A 39 -14.26 6.85 17.66
CA ASP A 39 -13.93 8.02 16.85
C ASP A 39 -12.83 7.67 15.83
N PRO A 40 -12.98 8.12 14.57
CA PRO A 40 -11.94 7.95 13.56
C PRO A 40 -10.73 8.86 13.86
N VAL A 41 -9.61 8.59 13.18
CA VAL A 41 -8.41 9.44 13.24
C VAL A 41 -8.74 10.89 12.83
N MET A 42 -9.55 11.05 11.80
CA MET A 42 -10.05 12.34 11.31
C MET A 42 -11.58 12.40 11.43
N SER A 43 -12.07 13.18 12.35
CA SER A 43 -13.50 13.48 12.45
C SER A 43 -13.97 14.50 11.41
N VAL A 44 -13.06 15.33 10.91
CA VAL A 44 -13.30 16.33 9.86
C VAL A 44 -12.29 16.13 8.75
N ILE A 45 -12.78 15.94 7.53
CA ILE A 45 -11.94 15.86 6.34
C ILE A 45 -11.50 17.25 5.93
N PRO A 46 -10.21 17.49 5.68
CA PRO A 46 -9.71 18.79 5.25
C PRO A 46 -10.35 19.26 3.94
N LYS A 47 -10.63 20.55 3.86
CA LYS A 47 -11.24 21.15 2.66
C LYS A 47 -10.47 20.87 1.38
N TRP A 48 -9.13 20.88 1.45
CA TRP A 48 -8.27 20.63 0.29
C TRP A 48 -8.52 19.25 -0.35
N ALA A 49 -8.92 18.24 0.45
CA ALA A 49 -9.22 16.90 -0.07
C ALA A 49 -10.45 16.92 -0.99
N HIS A 50 -11.51 17.61 -0.58
CA HIS A 50 -12.70 17.79 -1.42
C HIS A 50 -12.41 18.65 -2.67
N ASP A 51 -11.59 19.70 -2.53
CA ASP A 51 -11.20 20.56 -3.65
C ASP A 51 -10.34 19.79 -4.68
N SER A 52 -9.48 18.89 -4.21
CA SER A 52 -8.57 18.11 -5.06
C SER A 52 -9.25 16.92 -5.74
N VAL A 53 -10.24 16.32 -5.06
CA VAL A 53 -10.92 15.09 -5.51
C VAL A 53 -12.45 15.33 -5.50
N PRO A 54 -13.00 15.92 -6.56
CA PRO A 54 -14.43 16.10 -6.68
C PRO A 54 -15.17 14.77 -6.62
N GLY A 55 -16.17 14.68 -5.75
CA GLY A 55 -16.93 13.45 -5.51
C GLY A 55 -16.37 12.55 -4.41
N PHE A 56 -15.20 12.88 -3.83
CA PHE A 56 -14.72 12.22 -2.62
C PHE A 56 -15.71 12.41 -1.46
N THR A 57 -15.95 11.32 -0.75
CA THR A 57 -16.73 11.29 0.48
C THR A 57 -15.80 11.17 1.69
N HIS A 58 -16.33 11.00 2.89
CA HIS A 58 -15.50 10.81 4.09
C HIS A 58 -14.86 9.42 4.20
N HIS A 59 -15.02 8.55 3.21
CA HIS A 59 -14.43 7.21 3.21
C HIS A 59 -12.99 7.27 2.74
N VAL A 60 -12.09 7.34 3.69
CA VAL A 60 -10.63 7.44 3.48
C VAL A 60 -10.05 6.05 3.33
N TRP A 61 -9.12 5.87 2.36
CA TRP A 61 -8.59 4.55 2.03
C TRP A 61 -7.12 4.41 2.39
N ALA A 62 -6.75 3.17 2.64
CA ALA A 62 -5.38 2.67 2.61
C ALA A 62 -4.36 3.61 3.28
N PRO A 63 -4.42 3.77 4.61
CA PRO A 63 -3.41 4.54 5.32
C PRO A 63 -2.08 3.81 5.36
N ASP A 64 -0.98 4.56 5.51
CA ASP A 64 0.31 4.06 5.97
C ASP A 64 0.86 4.94 7.09
N VAL A 65 1.62 4.34 8.01
CA VAL A 65 2.13 5.04 9.19
C VAL A 65 3.59 4.69 9.48
N ILE A 66 4.40 5.72 9.70
CA ILE A 66 5.82 5.55 10.05
C ILE A 66 6.24 6.52 11.15
N LYS A 67 7.19 6.10 12.00
CA LYS A 67 7.88 6.99 12.93
C LYS A 67 9.19 7.44 12.32
N TRP A 68 9.37 8.75 12.19
CA TRP A 68 10.61 9.34 11.67
C TRP A 68 10.88 10.69 12.33
N HIS A 69 12.13 10.93 12.74
CA HIS A 69 12.59 12.14 13.41
C HIS A 69 11.70 12.61 14.57
N GLY A 70 11.26 11.64 15.40
CA GLY A 70 10.49 11.90 16.63
C GLY A 70 9.02 12.24 16.41
N SER A 71 8.52 12.15 15.20
CA SER A 71 7.11 12.28 14.85
C SER A 71 6.59 11.00 14.20
N TRP A 72 5.30 10.73 14.40
CA TRP A 72 4.53 9.79 13.60
C TRP A 72 3.94 10.53 12.41
N TRP A 73 4.08 9.94 11.25
CA TRP A 73 3.56 10.43 10.00
C TRP A 73 2.57 9.41 9.46
N LEU A 74 1.40 9.85 9.04
CA LEU A 74 0.37 8.99 8.48
C LEU A 74 -0.08 9.54 7.13
N ALA A 75 0.18 8.79 6.07
CA ALA A 75 -0.37 9.06 4.74
C ALA A 75 -1.71 8.37 4.57
N TYR A 76 -2.58 8.92 3.72
CA TYR A 76 -3.91 8.37 3.46
C TYR A 76 -4.41 8.76 2.08
N SER A 77 -5.35 7.98 1.53
CA SER A 77 -5.86 8.17 0.18
C SER A 77 -7.25 8.77 0.16
N CYS A 78 -7.44 9.82 -0.63
CA CYS A 78 -8.73 10.39 -1.01
C CYS A 78 -8.99 10.09 -2.48
N SER A 79 -10.07 9.36 -2.79
CA SER A 79 -10.35 8.94 -4.17
C SER A 79 -11.84 8.64 -4.37
N THR A 80 -12.19 8.32 -5.61
CA THR A 80 -13.46 7.72 -6.01
C THR A 80 -13.19 6.42 -6.76
N PHE A 81 -14.01 5.40 -6.53
CA PHE A 81 -13.79 4.07 -7.07
C PHE A 81 -13.72 4.06 -8.61
N GLY A 82 -12.71 3.38 -9.15
CA GLY A 82 -12.50 3.24 -10.59
C GLY A 82 -11.98 4.48 -11.32
N ARG A 83 -11.50 5.51 -10.58
CA ARG A 83 -10.94 6.73 -11.15
C ARG A 83 -9.53 6.98 -10.63
N ASN A 84 -8.74 7.72 -11.39
CA ASN A 84 -7.42 8.20 -10.96
C ASN A 84 -7.37 9.72 -10.66
N GLY A 85 -8.52 10.34 -10.50
CA GLY A 85 -8.63 11.65 -9.87
C GLY A 85 -8.55 11.48 -8.36
N SER A 86 -7.31 11.49 -7.80
CA SER A 86 -7.05 11.08 -6.43
C SER A 86 -6.00 11.97 -5.76
N ALA A 87 -5.89 11.88 -4.44
CA ALA A 87 -4.89 12.58 -3.65
C ALA A 87 -4.44 11.74 -2.46
N ILE A 88 -3.15 11.83 -2.12
CA ILE A 88 -2.58 11.32 -0.89
C ILE A 88 -2.36 12.48 0.07
N GLY A 89 -3.02 12.44 1.23
CA GLY A 89 -2.87 13.39 2.30
C GLY A 89 -1.90 12.94 3.36
N LEU A 90 -1.51 13.85 4.24
CA LEU A 90 -0.53 13.65 5.28
C LEU A 90 -1.04 14.17 6.62
N LEU A 91 -0.91 13.35 7.65
CA LEU A 91 -1.10 13.74 9.04
C LEU A 91 0.19 13.55 9.82
N SER A 92 0.36 14.33 10.88
CA SER A 92 1.45 14.12 11.85
C SER A 92 0.97 14.14 13.29
N THR A 93 1.68 13.41 14.16
CA THR A 93 1.52 13.50 15.61
C THR A 93 2.83 13.18 16.31
N ARG A 94 3.00 13.70 17.54
CA ARG A 94 4.14 13.33 18.39
C ARG A 94 3.91 12.01 19.13
N ARG A 95 2.66 11.65 19.38
CA ARG A 95 2.27 10.45 20.13
C ARG A 95 0.97 9.87 19.59
N LEU A 96 0.98 8.59 19.28
CA LEU A 96 -0.21 7.88 18.80
C LEU A 96 -1.31 7.86 19.88
N THR A 97 -0.92 7.71 21.12
CA THR A 97 -1.82 7.64 22.28
C THR A 97 -2.53 8.97 22.58
N SER A 98 -2.09 10.10 21.99
CA SER A 98 -2.76 11.40 22.19
C SER A 98 -4.10 11.48 21.46
N GLY A 99 -4.28 10.72 20.37
CA GLY A 99 -5.41 10.85 19.46
C GLY A 99 -5.46 12.18 18.68
N LEU A 100 -4.43 13.03 18.82
CA LEU A 100 -4.37 14.34 18.16
C LEU A 100 -3.45 14.28 16.95
N TRP A 101 -4.00 14.57 15.80
CA TRP A 101 -3.29 14.61 14.53
C TRP A 101 -3.36 16.00 13.91
N ASN A 102 -2.25 16.48 13.35
CA ASN A 102 -2.18 17.69 12.58
C ASN A 102 -2.35 17.35 11.10
N ASP A 103 -3.14 18.13 10.37
CA ASP A 103 -3.21 18.07 8.92
C ASP A 103 -1.99 18.80 8.33
N GLU A 104 -1.15 18.05 7.63
CA GLU A 104 0.04 18.57 6.94
C GLU A 104 -0.24 18.83 5.45
N GLY A 105 -1.46 18.59 5.00
CA GLY A 105 -1.89 18.84 3.63
C GLY A 105 -1.68 17.66 2.69
N CYS A 106 -1.51 17.96 1.40
CA CYS A 106 -1.43 16.99 0.32
C CYS A 106 0.00 16.71 -0.09
N ILE A 107 0.38 15.42 -0.17
CA ILE A 107 1.71 15.00 -0.67
C ILE A 107 1.73 14.99 -2.20
N VAL A 108 0.73 14.34 -2.81
CA VAL A 108 0.66 14.10 -4.26
C VAL A 108 -0.77 13.94 -4.73
N THR A 109 -1.05 14.42 -5.94
CA THR A 109 -2.35 14.25 -6.61
C THR A 109 -2.18 13.62 -7.97
N SER A 110 -3.13 12.79 -8.38
CA SER A 110 -3.32 12.39 -9.77
C SER A 110 -4.61 12.95 -10.34
N ARG A 111 -4.65 13.12 -11.66
CA ARG A 111 -5.85 13.63 -12.38
C ARG A 111 -6.03 12.90 -13.69
N GLU A 112 -7.27 12.60 -14.01
CA GLU A 112 -7.66 12.09 -15.32
C GLU A 112 -7.16 13.03 -16.42
N GLY A 113 -6.57 12.48 -17.48
CA GLY A 113 -6.03 13.23 -18.61
C GLY A 113 -4.69 13.93 -18.36
N ARG A 114 -4.21 14.01 -17.12
CA ARG A 114 -2.88 14.54 -16.78
C ARG A 114 -1.89 13.43 -16.47
N ASP A 115 -2.29 12.47 -15.63
CA ASP A 115 -1.41 11.44 -15.08
C ASP A 115 -1.84 10.05 -15.53
N ASN A 116 -0.87 9.19 -15.78
CA ASN A 116 -1.10 7.78 -16.09
C ASN A 116 -0.83 6.86 -14.88
N TRP A 117 -1.09 7.34 -13.69
CA TRP A 117 -1.00 6.61 -12.43
C TRP A 117 -2.08 7.12 -11.47
N ASN A 118 -2.28 6.42 -10.37
CA ASN A 118 -3.30 6.75 -9.39
C ASN A 118 -2.66 7.08 -8.05
N ALA A 119 -2.96 8.26 -7.46
CA ALA A 119 -2.44 8.72 -6.18
C ALA A 119 -3.22 8.11 -5.01
N ILE A 120 -3.13 6.79 -4.84
CA ILE A 120 -3.67 6.03 -3.70
C ILE A 120 -2.67 4.96 -3.25
N ASP A 121 -2.98 4.31 -2.14
CA ASP A 121 -2.19 3.22 -1.55
C ASP A 121 -0.76 3.64 -1.21
N PRO A 122 -0.57 4.69 -0.40
CA PRO A 122 0.76 5.12 0.00
C PRO A 122 1.44 4.11 0.91
N ASN A 123 2.78 4.04 0.80
CA ASN A 123 3.64 3.47 1.82
C ASN A 123 4.92 4.29 1.94
N PHE A 124 5.31 4.58 3.16
CA PHE A 124 6.57 5.25 3.46
C PHE A 124 7.71 4.23 3.60
N VAL A 125 8.87 4.60 3.11
CA VAL A 125 10.12 3.87 3.39
C VAL A 125 11.24 4.86 3.66
N ILE A 126 12.06 4.57 4.68
CA ILE A 126 13.29 5.31 4.96
C ILE A 126 14.44 4.45 4.50
N ASP A 127 15.30 5.00 3.64
CA ASP A 127 16.47 4.25 3.17
C ASP A 127 17.63 4.30 4.19
N GLU A 128 18.71 3.62 3.86
CA GLU A 128 19.91 3.53 4.69
C GLU A 128 20.65 4.85 4.89
N ASN A 129 20.34 5.86 4.08
CA ASN A 129 20.87 7.22 4.18
C ASN A 129 19.93 8.18 4.93
N ASP A 130 18.92 7.63 5.62
CA ASP A 130 17.86 8.41 6.30
C ASP A 130 17.01 9.27 5.36
N GLN A 131 16.99 8.92 4.05
CA GLN A 131 16.16 9.59 3.05
C GLN A 131 14.75 8.99 3.06
N PRO A 132 13.70 9.78 3.29
CA PRO A 132 12.32 9.30 3.17
C PRO A 132 11.88 9.24 1.71
N TRP A 133 11.11 8.20 1.41
CA TRP A 133 10.49 7.93 0.12
C TRP A 133 9.01 7.64 0.29
N LEU A 134 8.23 7.97 -0.73
CA LEU A 134 6.85 7.54 -0.88
C LEU A 134 6.76 6.56 -2.05
N VAL A 135 6.15 5.41 -1.81
CA VAL A 135 5.72 4.48 -2.84
C VAL A 135 4.20 4.43 -2.84
N TRP A 136 3.57 4.41 -4.01
CA TRP A 136 2.11 4.43 -4.14
C TRP A 136 1.66 3.90 -5.48
N GLY A 137 0.37 3.68 -5.66
CA GLY A 137 -0.22 3.41 -6.97
C GLY A 137 -1.16 2.24 -6.99
N SER A 138 -2.10 2.31 -7.91
CA SER A 138 -3.12 1.30 -8.14
C SER A 138 -3.53 1.35 -9.60
N PHE A 139 -3.43 0.24 -10.30
CA PHE A 139 -3.74 0.10 -11.72
C PHE A 139 -2.95 1.09 -12.61
N TRP A 140 -3.53 1.59 -13.71
CA TRP A 140 -2.89 2.49 -14.69
C TRP A 140 -1.45 2.10 -15.01
N ASP A 141 -0.46 2.94 -14.72
CA ASP A 141 0.96 2.62 -14.93
C ASP A 141 1.61 1.91 -13.72
N GLY A 142 0.80 1.40 -12.81
CA GLY A 142 1.28 0.61 -11.68
C GLY A 142 1.88 1.46 -10.55
N ILE A 143 2.92 0.92 -9.94
CA ILE A 143 3.50 1.42 -8.69
C ILE A 143 4.54 2.48 -8.99
N GLN A 144 4.38 3.63 -8.33
CA GLN A 144 5.23 4.81 -8.42
C GLN A 144 6.10 4.95 -7.17
N LEU A 145 7.26 5.56 -7.32
CA LEU A 145 8.19 5.89 -6.23
C LEU A 145 8.75 7.29 -6.43
N ALA A 146 8.86 8.05 -5.34
CA ALA A 146 9.49 9.37 -5.33
C ALA A 146 10.11 9.68 -3.97
N ARG A 147 11.11 10.56 -3.95
CA ARG A 147 11.74 11.04 -2.71
C ARG A 147 10.87 12.10 -2.05
N LEU A 148 10.91 12.08 -0.73
CA LEU A 148 10.30 13.10 0.11
C LEU A 148 11.37 13.99 0.74
N ASP A 149 10.97 15.19 1.13
CA ASP A 149 11.79 16.11 1.92
C ASP A 149 11.61 15.85 3.44
N SER A 150 12.25 16.70 4.26
CA SER A 150 12.18 16.59 5.72
C SER A 150 10.79 16.89 6.31
N THR A 151 9.86 17.37 5.52
CA THR A 151 8.45 17.59 5.89
C THR A 151 7.52 16.49 5.36
N MET A 152 8.10 15.41 4.83
CA MET A 152 7.39 14.27 4.23
C MET A 152 6.52 14.64 3.02
N HIS A 153 6.88 15.71 2.30
CA HIS A 153 6.31 16.09 1.02
C HIS A 153 7.28 15.75 -0.11
N LEU A 154 6.77 15.68 -1.35
CA LEU A 154 7.63 15.42 -2.50
C LEU A 154 8.74 16.48 -2.59
N LEU A 155 9.98 16.03 -2.83
CA LEU A 155 11.08 16.95 -3.08
C LEU A 155 10.74 17.87 -4.25
N PRO A 156 11.06 19.18 -4.16
CA PRO A 156 10.84 20.10 -5.26
C PRO A 156 11.50 19.63 -6.56
N GLY A 157 10.69 19.49 -7.62
CA GLY A 157 11.15 19.00 -8.92
C GLY A 157 11.28 17.47 -9.05
N GLU A 158 11.03 16.72 -8.00
CA GLU A 158 11.01 15.27 -8.05
C GLU A 158 9.90 14.78 -8.98
N LYS A 159 10.24 13.79 -9.81
CA LYS A 159 9.27 13.14 -10.70
C LYS A 159 9.07 11.69 -10.27
N PRO A 160 7.81 11.23 -10.14
CA PRO A 160 7.53 9.84 -9.90
C PRO A 160 8.16 8.94 -10.96
N ARG A 161 8.63 7.77 -10.54
CA ARG A 161 9.13 6.71 -11.43
C ARG A 161 8.38 5.42 -11.17
N THR A 162 8.03 4.72 -12.23
CA THR A 162 7.37 3.42 -12.13
C THR A 162 8.36 2.34 -11.75
N ILE A 163 8.06 1.58 -10.68
CA ILE A 163 8.92 0.52 -10.17
C ILE A 163 8.30 -0.88 -10.31
N ALA A 164 6.99 -1.00 -10.51
CA ALA A 164 6.32 -2.27 -10.75
C ALA A 164 5.05 -2.12 -11.59
N ARG A 165 4.75 -3.15 -12.39
CA ARG A 165 3.56 -3.30 -13.21
C ARG A 165 3.09 -4.74 -13.21
N ARG A 166 1.78 -4.93 -13.37
CA ARG A 166 1.16 -6.24 -13.57
C ARG A 166 0.78 -6.40 -15.02
N TYR A 167 1.60 -7.10 -15.79
CA TYR A 167 1.26 -7.46 -17.16
C TYR A 167 0.68 -8.87 -17.20
N ASN A 168 -0.45 -9.03 -17.87
CA ASN A 168 -0.96 -10.35 -18.15
C ASN A 168 -0.11 -10.99 -19.27
N LEU A 169 0.75 -11.93 -18.89
CA LEU A 169 1.61 -12.65 -19.84
C LEU A 169 0.83 -13.43 -20.91
N LYS A 170 -0.50 -13.61 -20.73
CA LYS A 170 -1.36 -14.26 -21.72
C LYS A 170 -1.60 -13.41 -22.98
N ASP A 171 -1.34 -12.12 -22.92
CA ASP A 171 -1.62 -11.19 -24.02
C ASP A 171 -0.49 -11.14 -25.06
N ASN A 172 0.44 -12.09 -25.07
CA ASN A 172 1.54 -12.24 -26.04
C ASN A 172 2.39 -10.99 -26.26
N VAL A 173 2.42 -10.07 -25.31
CA VAL A 173 3.25 -8.88 -25.41
C VAL A 173 4.67 -9.27 -25.03
N SER A 174 5.59 -9.23 -26.00
CA SER A 174 7.02 -9.41 -25.73
C SER A 174 7.49 -8.37 -24.71
N LYS A 175 8.24 -8.81 -23.69
CA LYS A 175 8.83 -7.90 -22.69
C LYS A 175 9.64 -6.77 -23.32
N ALA A 176 10.32 -7.05 -24.44
CA ALA A 176 11.08 -6.06 -25.21
C ALA A 176 10.18 -5.01 -25.91
N ALA A 177 8.92 -5.33 -26.13
CA ALA A 177 7.95 -4.45 -26.80
C ALA A 177 7.10 -3.64 -25.82
N LEU A 178 7.19 -3.91 -24.50
CA LEU A 178 6.46 -3.14 -23.50
C LEU A 178 7.08 -1.76 -23.37
N PRO A 179 6.31 -0.68 -23.56
CA PRO A 179 6.83 0.66 -23.32
C PRO A 179 7.20 0.80 -21.83
N ILE A 180 8.28 1.49 -21.55
CA ILE A 180 8.73 1.78 -20.17
C ILE A 180 7.64 2.52 -19.38
N ASN A 181 6.85 3.32 -20.07
CA ASN A 181 5.65 3.97 -19.56
C ASN A 181 4.50 3.71 -20.56
N PRO A 182 3.73 2.61 -20.39
CA PRO A 182 2.63 2.28 -21.31
C PRO A 182 1.47 3.23 -21.11
N ASN A 183 1.69 4.51 -21.38
CA ASN A 183 0.64 5.51 -21.28
C ASN A 183 -0.32 5.35 -22.43
N PRO A 184 -1.53 4.88 -22.22
CA PRO A 184 -2.55 4.95 -23.26
C PRO A 184 -2.76 6.42 -23.62
N PRO A 185 -3.08 6.76 -24.87
CA PRO A 185 -3.28 8.14 -25.31
C PRO A 185 -4.32 8.92 -24.50
N LYS A 186 -5.18 8.18 -23.79
CA LYS A 186 -6.15 8.70 -22.82
C LYS A 186 -6.14 7.81 -21.59
N ASN A 187 -6.23 8.40 -20.42
CA ASN A 187 -6.45 7.62 -19.21
C ASN A 187 -7.74 6.81 -19.35
N PRO A 188 -7.75 5.58 -18.81
CA PRO A 188 -8.98 4.83 -18.69
C PRO A 188 -10.03 5.64 -17.92
N THR A 189 -11.27 5.48 -18.30
CA THR A 189 -12.41 6.05 -17.59
C THR A 189 -12.65 5.29 -16.28
N SER A 190 -13.61 5.74 -15.48
CA SER A 190 -14.05 5.06 -14.26
C SER A 190 -14.42 3.58 -14.47
N ASP A 191 -14.83 3.22 -15.67
CA ASP A 191 -15.27 1.87 -15.99
C ASP A 191 -14.12 0.94 -16.38
N TYR A 192 -12.93 1.49 -16.62
CA TYR A 192 -11.79 0.70 -17.06
C TYR A 192 -10.45 1.35 -16.66
N ALA A 193 -9.84 0.82 -15.63
CA ALA A 193 -8.51 1.22 -15.16
C ALA A 193 -7.34 0.48 -15.86
N GLY A 194 -7.63 -0.24 -16.93
CA GLY A 194 -6.66 -1.01 -17.72
C GLY A 194 -6.37 -2.40 -17.14
N PRO A 195 -5.60 -3.22 -17.89
CA PRO A 195 -5.31 -4.60 -17.52
C PRO A 195 -4.22 -4.71 -16.45
N ASN A 196 -3.64 -3.61 -16.02
CA ASN A 196 -2.51 -3.56 -15.07
C ASN A 196 -3.00 -3.64 -13.62
N ALA A 197 -3.61 -4.77 -13.25
CA ALA A 197 -4.18 -5.01 -11.93
C ALA A 197 -3.08 -5.24 -10.87
N ILE A 198 -2.44 -4.18 -10.44
CA ILE A 198 -1.43 -4.11 -9.39
C ILE A 198 -1.70 -2.90 -8.52
N GLU A 199 -1.55 -3.05 -7.19
CA GLU A 199 -1.75 -1.96 -6.23
C GLU A 199 -1.12 -2.29 -4.87
N ALA A 200 -1.38 -1.43 -3.86
CA ALA A 200 -1.01 -1.66 -2.47
C ALA A 200 0.47 -2.01 -2.29
N PRO A 201 1.40 -1.15 -2.70
CA PRO A 201 2.81 -1.41 -2.48
C PRO A 201 3.19 -1.31 -1.01
N PHE A 202 4.13 -2.15 -0.58
CA PHE A 202 4.80 -2.03 0.70
C PHE A 202 6.27 -2.42 0.55
N ILE A 203 7.20 -1.54 0.93
CA ILE A 203 8.63 -1.82 0.88
C ILE A 203 9.13 -2.15 2.29
N PHE A 204 9.73 -3.33 2.45
CA PHE A 204 10.34 -3.79 3.69
C PHE A 204 11.83 -4.06 3.48
N HIS A 205 12.69 -3.59 4.39
CA HIS A 205 14.13 -3.83 4.35
C HIS A 205 14.52 -5.00 5.25
N HIS A 206 15.17 -6.03 4.67
CA HIS A 206 15.66 -7.17 5.40
C HIS A 206 16.93 -7.76 4.73
N GLY A 207 17.94 -8.14 5.53
CA GLY A 207 19.13 -8.85 5.04
C GLY A 207 19.90 -8.12 3.94
N GLY A 208 19.85 -6.78 3.93
CA GLY A 208 20.50 -5.93 2.92
C GLY A 208 19.78 -5.92 1.57
N TYR A 209 18.50 -6.23 1.55
CA TYR A 209 17.60 -6.07 0.42
C TYR A 209 16.35 -5.28 0.82
N TYR A 210 15.84 -4.51 -0.12
CA TYR A 210 14.50 -3.95 -0.11
C TYR A 210 13.56 -4.92 -0.81
N TYR A 211 12.47 -5.32 -0.15
CA TYR A 211 11.44 -6.21 -0.68
C TYR A 211 10.20 -5.38 -0.99
N LEU A 212 9.84 -5.30 -2.26
CA LEU A 212 8.60 -4.67 -2.70
C LEU A 212 7.50 -5.73 -2.75
N PHE A 213 6.59 -5.65 -1.78
CA PHE A 213 5.34 -6.39 -1.81
C PHE A 213 4.29 -5.56 -2.57
N VAL A 214 3.49 -6.22 -3.36
CA VAL A 214 2.38 -5.62 -4.11
C VAL A 214 1.19 -6.56 -4.10
N SER A 215 0.01 -6.02 -4.32
CA SER A 215 -1.18 -6.83 -4.50
C SER A 215 -1.54 -6.93 -5.97
N TRP A 216 -1.86 -8.14 -6.42
CA TRP A 216 -2.29 -8.44 -7.77
C TRP A 216 -3.78 -8.75 -7.82
N ASP A 217 -4.38 -8.47 -8.98
CA ASP A 217 -5.74 -8.77 -9.34
C ASP A 217 -6.76 -7.93 -8.54
N TYR A 218 -7.90 -8.45 -8.12
CA TYR A 218 -9.02 -7.62 -7.69
C TYR A 218 -9.43 -7.87 -6.23
N CYS A 219 -9.47 -6.78 -5.46
CA CYS A 219 -10.11 -6.71 -4.14
C CYS A 219 -11.61 -6.41 -4.25
N CYS A 220 -12.22 -6.14 -3.12
CA CYS A 220 -13.46 -5.36 -2.96
C CYS A 220 -14.72 -6.00 -3.55
N GLN A 221 -14.69 -7.31 -3.81
CA GLN A 221 -15.79 -8.11 -4.35
C GLN A 221 -16.26 -9.21 -3.36
N GLY A 222 -15.86 -9.10 -2.07
CA GLY A 222 -16.17 -10.09 -1.05
C GLY A 222 -15.68 -11.48 -1.47
N SER A 223 -16.56 -12.49 -1.44
CA SER A 223 -16.23 -13.86 -1.82
C SER A 223 -15.85 -14.05 -3.30
N LYS A 224 -16.02 -13.04 -4.15
CA LYS A 224 -15.60 -13.08 -5.56
C LYS A 224 -14.24 -12.44 -5.79
N SER A 225 -13.61 -11.90 -4.75
CA SER A 225 -12.27 -11.35 -4.83
C SER A 225 -11.25 -12.44 -5.19
N ASN A 226 -10.25 -12.07 -5.99
CA ASN A 226 -9.14 -12.94 -6.37
C ASN A 226 -7.78 -12.30 -6.03
N TYR A 227 -7.79 -11.37 -5.08
CA TYR A 227 -6.67 -10.60 -4.60
C TYR A 227 -5.56 -11.50 -4.06
N ARG A 228 -4.30 -11.19 -4.36
CA ARG A 228 -3.14 -11.96 -3.93
C ARG A 228 -1.90 -11.09 -3.83
N VAL A 229 -0.93 -11.49 -3.03
CA VAL A 229 0.31 -10.74 -2.79
C VAL A 229 1.45 -11.34 -3.58
N ALA A 230 2.24 -10.48 -4.22
CA ALA A 230 3.49 -10.84 -4.86
C ALA A 230 4.64 -10.01 -4.29
N VAL A 231 5.89 -10.51 -4.46
CA VAL A 231 7.09 -9.86 -3.94
C VAL A 231 8.24 -9.95 -4.92
N GLY A 232 9.00 -8.86 -5.03
CA GLY A 232 10.33 -8.82 -5.65
C GLY A 232 11.30 -8.10 -4.74
N ARG A 233 12.61 -8.17 -5.02
CA ARG A 233 13.63 -7.54 -4.19
C ARG A 233 14.67 -6.76 -4.99
N SER A 234 15.28 -5.79 -4.34
CA SER A 234 16.37 -4.97 -4.89
C SER A 234 17.43 -4.69 -3.82
N LYS A 235 18.65 -4.38 -4.25
CA LYS A 235 19.70 -3.85 -3.38
C LYS A 235 19.55 -2.35 -3.10
N SER A 236 18.74 -1.66 -3.88
CA SER A 236 18.45 -0.24 -3.73
C SER A 236 16.95 -0.01 -3.61
N VAL A 237 16.55 0.98 -2.80
CA VAL A 237 15.13 1.35 -2.63
C VAL A 237 14.46 1.75 -3.93
N ASP A 238 15.22 2.30 -4.87
CA ASP A 238 14.72 2.75 -6.17
C ASP A 238 14.76 1.64 -7.27
N GLY A 239 15.11 0.42 -6.88
CA GLY A 239 15.08 -0.74 -7.78
C GLY A 239 16.38 -0.97 -8.58
N PRO A 240 16.36 -1.81 -9.61
CA PRO A 240 15.19 -2.58 -10.05
C PRO A 240 14.80 -3.69 -9.06
N TYR A 241 13.51 -3.89 -8.86
CA TYR A 241 12.97 -5.00 -8.07
C TYR A 241 12.83 -6.23 -8.97
N LEU A 242 13.54 -7.31 -8.63
CA LEU A 242 13.57 -8.54 -9.39
C LEU A 242 12.89 -9.67 -8.63
N ASP A 243 12.23 -10.57 -9.36
CA ASP A 243 11.77 -11.85 -8.80
C ASP A 243 12.89 -12.89 -8.76
N SER A 244 12.60 -14.12 -8.30
CA SER A 244 13.57 -15.21 -8.19
C SER A 244 14.10 -15.70 -9.56
N ASN A 245 13.43 -15.37 -10.65
CA ASN A 245 13.86 -15.65 -12.02
C ASN A 245 14.57 -14.46 -12.66
N ALA A 246 14.96 -13.45 -11.87
CA ALA A 246 15.57 -12.20 -12.33
C ALA A 246 14.67 -11.40 -13.31
N ILE A 247 13.36 -11.56 -13.21
CA ILE A 247 12.40 -10.79 -14.00
C ILE A 247 12.08 -9.51 -13.23
N ASP A 248 12.27 -8.36 -13.87
CA ASP A 248 11.99 -7.05 -13.30
C ASP A 248 10.48 -6.84 -13.11
N MET A 249 10.09 -6.36 -11.93
CA MET A 249 8.69 -6.08 -11.62
C MET A 249 8.07 -5.01 -12.53
N ARG A 250 8.87 -4.12 -13.12
CA ARG A 250 8.39 -3.16 -14.14
C ARG A 250 7.83 -3.86 -15.38
N TYR A 251 8.23 -5.11 -15.61
CA TYR A 251 7.85 -5.93 -16.77
C TYR A 251 7.08 -7.19 -16.37
N GLY A 252 6.32 -7.12 -15.26
CA GLY A 252 5.46 -8.20 -14.82
C GLY A 252 6.16 -9.28 -14.00
N GLY A 253 7.37 -9.04 -13.52
CA GLY A 253 8.03 -9.90 -12.52
C GLY A 253 7.32 -9.87 -11.18
N GLY A 254 7.69 -10.78 -10.31
CA GLY A 254 7.17 -10.95 -8.96
C GLY A 254 6.93 -12.41 -8.62
N ASN A 255 7.34 -12.83 -7.42
CA ASN A 255 7.01 -14.15 -6.89
C ASN A 255 5.67 -14.08 -6.19
N LEU A 256 4.77 -15.01 -6.46
CA LEU A 256 3.54 -15.17 -5.66
C LEU A 256 3.94 -15.47 -4.21
N PHE A 257 3.45 -14.67 -3.29
CA PHE A 257 3.76 -14.77 -1.86
C PHE A 257 2.56 -15.27 -1.03
N LEU A 258 1.37 -14.74 -1.30
CA LEU A 258 0.13 -15.16 -0.66
C LEU A 258 -1.02 -15.13 -1.65
N GLU A 259 -1.86 -16.16 -1.62
CA GLU A 259 -3.16 -16.19 -2.28
C GLU A 259 -4.21 -16.83 -1.36
N GLY A 260 -5.48 -16.76 -1.74
CA GLY A 260 -6.57 -17.37 -0.99
C GLY A 260 -6.36 -18.88 -0.81
N ASP A 261 -6.41 -19.36 0.43
CA ASP A 261 -6.25 -20.78 0.74
C ASP A 261 -7.52 -21.60 0.41
N LYS A 262 -8.60 -20.91 0.03
CA LYS A 262 -9.90 -21.49 -0.31
C LYS A 262 -10.53 -22.35 0.82
N LYS A 263 -10.06 -22.10 2.06
CA LYS A 263 -10.54 -22.74 3.29
C LYS A 263 -10.93 -21.71 4.34
N ALA A 264 -10.02 -20.85 4.71
CA ALA A 264 -10.25 -19.76 5.66
C ALA A 264 -10.64 -18.45 4.94
N PHE A 265 -10.01 -18.16 3.81
CA PHE A 265 -10.27 -16.96 3.03
C PHE A 265 -10.17 -17.20 1.52
N GLU A 266 -10.99 -16.48 0.77
CA GLU A 266 -11.06 -16.58 -0.69
C GLU A 266 -9.89 -15.89 -1.38
N ALA A 267 -9.48 -14.78 -0.84
CA ALA A 267 -8.43 -13.90 -1.35
C ALA A 267 -7.84 -13.09 -0.22
N ALA A 268 -6.62 -12.58 -0.38
CA ALA A 268 -5.96 -11.70 0.58
C ALA A 268 -4.98 -10.77 -0.10
N GLY A 269 -4.87 -9.54 0.41
CA GLY A 269 -3.95 -8.54 -0.13
C GLY A 269 -3.89 -7.28 0.72
N HIS A 270 -3.29 -6.25 0.17
CA HIS A 270 -2.98 -4.99 0.83
C HIS A 270 -2.22 -5.24 2.14
N CYS A 271 -0.96 -5.60 1.99
CA CYS A 271 -0.15 -6.07 3.10
C CYS A 271 0.78 -4.99 3.64
N ALA A 272 1.24 -5.23 4.87
CA ALA A 272 2.36 -4.55 5.48
C ALA A 272 3.25 -5.57 6.21
N VAL A 273 4.53 -5.24 6.40
CA VAL A 273 5.51 -6.10 7.07
C VAL A 273 6.27 -5.30 8.11
N TYR A 274 6.41 -5.86 9.30
CA TYR A 274 7.06 -5.20 10.43
C TYR A 274 8.00 -6.16 11.14
N ASN A 275 9.14 -5.65 11.65
CA ASN A 275 9.93 -6.38 12.63
C ASN A 275 9.38 -6.10 14.03
N ILE A 276 8.94 -7.14 14.73
CA ILE A 276 8.39 -7.07 16.07
C ILE A 276 9.19 -8.02 16.96
N ASP A 277 9.94 -7.46 17.88
CA ASP A 277 10.78 -8.21 18.83
C ASP A 277 11.72 -9.23 18.13
N GLY A 278 12.27 -8.84 16.98
CA GLY A 278 13.18 -9.68 16.19
C GLY A 278 12.48 -10.69 15.26
N GLN A 279 11.15 -10.75 15.24
CA GLN A 279 10.36 -11.55 14.32
C GLN A 279 9.75 -10.67 13.24
N ASP A 280 9.96 -11.00 11.97
CA ASP A 280 9.26 -10.34 10.88
C ASP A 280 7.83 -10.88 10.79
N VAL A 281 6.88 -9.96 10.78
CA VAL A 281 5.44 -10.23 10.82
C VAL A 281 4.76 -9.57 9.63
N PHE A 282 4.07 -10.37 8.87
CA PHE A 282 3.21 -9.97 7.76
C PHE A 282 1.79 -9.74 8.27
N ILE A 283 1.16 -8.65 7.86
CA ILE A 283 -0.26 -8.39 8.04
C ILE A 283 -0.93 -8.04 6.72
N CYS A 284 -2.19 -8.40 6.56
CA CYS A 284 -3.02 -7.97 5.43
C CYS A 284 -4.51 -8.12 5.79
N HIS A 285 -5.39 -7.72 4.88
CA HIS A 285 -6.76 -8.18 4.97
C HIS A 285 -7.02 -9.40 4.08
N GLY A 286 -7.98 -10.22 4.47
CA GLY A 286 -8.45 -11.35 3.67
C GLY A 286 -9.97 -11.45 3.70
N TYR A 287 -10.56 -12.06 2.68
CA TYR A 287 -12.02 -12.23 2.54
C TYR A 287 -12.46 -13.58 3.09
N SER A 288 -12.98 -13.58 4.31
CA SER A 288 -13.32 -14.78 5.08
C SER A 288 -14.43 -15.60 4.43
N ILE A 289 -14.18 -16.89 4.24
CA ILE A 289 -15.20 -17.84 3.75
C ILE A 289 -16.30 -18.02 4.81
N ALA A 290 -15.92 -18.21 6.07
CA ALA A 290 -16.87 -18.39 7.17
C ALA A 290 -17.79 -17.19 7.36
N HIS A 291 -17.35 -15.98 7.00
CA HIS A 291 -18.11 -14.74 7.13
C HIS A 291 -18.57 -14.19 5.75
N LYS A 292 -18.80 -15.07 4.78
CA LYS A 292 -19.37 -14.73 3.45
C LYS A 292 -18.62 -13.60 2.72
N GLY A 293 -17.30 -13.63 2.79
CA GLY A 293 -16.45 -12.64 2.12
C GLY A 293 -16.25 -11.32 2.88
N ALA A 294 -16.64 -11.25 4.16
CA ALA A 294 -16.28 -10.10 4.99
C ALA A 294 -14.77 -10.04 5.19
N SER A 295 -14.20 -8.84 5.17
CA SER A 295 -12.76 -8.65 5.37
C SER A 295 -12.35 -8.87 6.83
N ILE A 296 -11.28 -9.62 7.01
CA ILE A 296 -10.68 -9.97 8.31
C ILE A 296 -9.21 -9.62 8.32
N LEU A 297 -8.64 -9.39 9.51
CA LEU A 297 -7.20 -9.25 9.70
C LEU A 297 -6.52 -10.61 9.62
N ILE A 298 -5.49 -10.71 8.78
CA ILE A 298 -4.56 -11.84 8.74
C ILE A 298 -3.23 -11.36 9.27
N GLN A 299 -2.64 -12.11 10.20
CA GLN A 299 -1.30 -11.88 10.74
C GLN A 299 -0.53 -13.19 10.71
N ARG A 300 0.69 -13.19 10.15
CA ARG A 300 1.54 -14.38 10.09
C ARG A 300 3.02 -14.01 10.26
N PRO A 301 3.82 -14.83 10.95
CA PRO A 301 5.26 -14.68 10.93
C PRO A 301 5.81 -14.92 9.53
N ILE A 302 6.92 -14.26 9.23
CA ILE A 302 7.73 -14.51 8.03
C ILE A 302 9.00 -15.24 8.46
N SER A 303 9.32 -16.33 7.77
CA SER A 303 10.63 -16.95 7.73
C SER A 303 11.34 -16.61 6.42
N TRP A 304 12.65 -16.78 6.39
CA TRP A 304 13.48 -16.46 5.23
C TRP A 304 14.21 -17.71 4.74
N THR A 305 14.19 -17.93 3.44
CA THR A 305 14.99 -19.00 2.82
C THR A 305 16.49 -18.68 2.90
N ASN A 306 17.36 -19.67 2.67
CA ASN A 306 18.82 -19.48 2.67
C ASN A 306 19.30 -18.49 1.60
N ASP A 307 18.55 -18.33 0.51
CA ASP A 307 18.81 -17.37 -0.55
C ASP A 307 18.04 -16.04 -0.36
N GLY A 308 17.41 -15.87 0.83
CA GLY A 308 16.81 -14.62 1.30
C GLY A 308 15.45 -14.29 0.69
N TRP A 309 14.61 -15.28 0.36
CA TRP A 309 13.22 -15.02 0.00
C TRP A 309 12.29 -15.22 1.18
N PRO A 310 11.26 -14.36 1.33
CA PRO A 310 10.30 -14.50 2.41
C PRO A 310 9.35 -15.68 2.18
N ILE A 311 9.01 -16.36 3.28
CA ILE A 311 8.02 -17.44 3.34
C ILE A 311 7.05 -17.16 4.48
N LEU A 312 5.76 -17.35 4.28
CA LEU A 312 4.78 -17.32 5.36
C LEU A 312 4.78 -18.64 6.12
N ASP A 313 4.96 -18.54 7.41
CA ASP A 313 4.79 -19.70 8.30
C ASP A 313 3.31 -20.11 8.35
N LYS A 314 3.08 -21.41 8.45
CA LYS A 314 1.73 -22.00 8.45
C LYS A 314 0.96 -21.73 9.73
#